data_7857bcfdb395f97730deadd5b0eefc36
#
_entry.id   7857bcfdb395f97730deadd5b0eefc36
#
_cell.length_a   1.000
_cell.length_b   1.000
_cell.length_c   1.000
_cell.angle_alpha   90.00
_cell.angle_beta   90.00
_cell.angle_gamma   90.00
#
_symmetry.space_group_name_H-M   'P 1'
#
loop_
_entity.id
_entity.type
_entity.pdbx_description
1 polymer ?
#
loop_
_entity_poly.entity_id
_entity_poly.type
_entity_poly.pdbx_seq_one_letter_code
_entity_poly.pdbx_strand_id
1 'polypeptide(L)' 'MMRFVYRVQNLLAERGEVLNDLQRGSGVNRTTLYRGPQRKQTIAATAYYLGISAEDLVAGTDVEEVWNRDTSEY' A
#
# COMPACT_ATOMS: atom_id res chain seq x y z
N MET A 1 -9.91 -11.81 -3.71
CA MET A 1 -9.03 -10.94 -2.93
C MET A 1 -8.16 -10.11 -3.87
N MET A 2 -8.13 -8.80 -3.66
CA MET A 2 -7.38 -7.89 -4.52
C MET A 2 -5.90 -7.86 -4.13
N ARG A 3 -5.01 -7.85 -5.11
CA ARG A 3 -3.58 -7.64 -4.82
C ARG A 3 -3.35 -6.20 -4.35
N PHE A 4 -2.43 -6.06 -3.40
CA PHE A 4 -2.11 -4.76 -2.82
C PHE A 4 -1.73 -3.73 -3.90
N VAL A 5 -0.91 -4.12 -4.87
CA VAL A 5 -0.48 -3.20 -5.93
C VAL A 5 -1.66 -2.64 -6.72
N TYR A 6 -2.69 -3.45 -6.97
CA TYR A 6 -3.87 -2.99 -7.70
C TYR A 6 -4.71 -2.02 -6.87
N ARG A 7 -4.81 -2.28 -5.56
CA ARG A 7 -5.48 -1.36 -4.66
C ARG A 7 -4.80 0.01 -4.69
N VAL A 8 -3.47 0.02 -4.63
CA VAL A 8 -2.68 1.25 -4.68
C VAL A 8 -2.89 1.97 -6.01
N GLN A 9 -2.84 1.23 -7.12
CA GLN A 9 -3.06 1.83 -8.44
C GLN A 9 -4.44 2.48 -8.56
N ASN A 10 -5.47 1.82 -8.02
CA ASN A 10 -6.82 2.36 -8.06
C ASN A 10 -6.93 3.65 -7.26
N LEU A 11 -6.32 3.69 -6.07
CA LEU A 11 -6.34 4.90 -5.25
C LEU A 11 -5.57 6.04 -5.88
N LEU A 12 -4.44 5.74 -6.54
CA LEU A 12 -3.68 6.75 -7.27
C LEU A 12 -4.47 7.28 -8.46
N ALA A 13 -5.16 6.40 -9.18
CA ALA A 13 -5.96 6.79 -10.33
C ALA A 13 -7.05 7.78 -9.95
N GLU A 14 -7.64 7.63 -8.77
CA GLU A 14 -8.63 8.58 -8.26
C GLU A 14 -8.05 9.98 -8.09
N ARG A 15 -6.74 10.08 -7.94
CA ARG A 15 -6.02 11.35 -7.79
C ARG A 15 -5.40 11.82 -9.09
N GLY A 16 -5.60 11.07 -10.18
CA GLY A 16 -4.97 11.38 -11.46
C GLY A 16 -3.48 11.05 -11.47
N GLU A 17 -3.06 10.10 -10.64
CA GLU A 17 -1.65 9.74 -10.48
C GLU A 17 -1.38 8.29 -10.88
N VAL A 18 -0.09 7.96 -11.07
CA VAL A 18 0.38 6.62 -11.38
C VAL A 18 1.46 6.21 -10.38
N LEU A 19 1.93 4.96 -10.45
CA LEU A 19 2.93 4.43 -9.50
C LEU A 19 4.23 5.24 -9.48
N ASN A 20 4.63 5.82 -10.61
CA ASN A 20 5.82 6.66 -10.65
C ASN A 20 5.69 7.90 -9.77
N ASP A 21 4.49 8.45 -9.66
CA ASP A 21 4.24 9.60 -8.79
C ASP A 21 4.41 9.21 -7.33
N LEU A 22 3.89 8.03 -6.95
CA LEU A 22 4.07 7.49 -5.62
C LEU A 22 5.55 7.29 -5.30
N GLN A 23 6.29 6.71 -6.24
CA GLN A 23 7.71 6.46 -6.03
C GLN A 23 8.47 7.76 -5.78
N ARG A 24 8.19 8.80 -6.56
CA ARG A 24 8.83 10.10 -6.40
C ARG A 24 8.46 10.77 -5.09
N GLY A 25 7.20 10.66 -4.68
CA GLY A 25 6.71 11.36 -3.50
C GLY A 25 6.94 10.64 -2.18
N SER A 26 7.02 9.32 -2.18
CA SER A 26 7.13 8.52 -0.95
C SER A 26 8.42 7.71 -0.85
N GLY A 27 9.15 7.56 -1.95
CA GLY A 27 10.32 6.68 -2.00
C GLY A 27 9.98 5.21 -2.13
N VAL A 28 8.70 4.86 -2.20
CA VAL A 28 8.27 3.46 -2.37
C VAL A 28 8.53 3.04 -3.82
N ASN A 29 9.37 2.01 -4.00
CA ASN A 29 9.71 1.53 -5.33
C ASN A 29 8.56 0.70 -5.90
N ARG A 30 8.15 1.00 -7.14
CA ARG A 30 7.04 0.27 -7.78
C ARG A 30 7.34 -1.23 -7.95
N THR A 31 8.62 -1.58 -8.16
CA THR A 31 9.01 -2.98 -8.27
C THR A 31 8.71 -3.73 -6.98
N THR A 32 8.95 -3.09 -5.83
CA THR A 32 8.63 -3.66 -4.53
C THR A 32 7.13 -3.95 -4.42
N LEU A 33 6.29 -3.05 -4.92
CA LEU A 33 4.84 -3.24 -4.87
C LEU A 33 4.38 -4.44 -5.69
N TYR A 34 5.04 -4.71 -6.82
CA TYR A 34 4.68 -5.86 -7.65
C TYR A 34 5.17 -7.19 -7.07
N ARG A 35 6.21 -7.17 -6.24
CA ARG A 35 6.83 -8.39 -5.75
C ARG A 35 6.18 -9.01 -4.54
N GLY A 36 5.52 -8.25 -3.68
CA GLY A 36 4.96 -8.81 -2.44
C GLY A 36 5.77 -9.95 -1.82
N PRO A 37 5.55 -10.31 -0.57
CA PRO A 37 4.68 -9.65 0.40
C PRO A 37 5.25 -8.29 0.81
N GLN A 38 4.38 -7.39 1.17
CA GLN A 38 4.78 -6.04 1.51
C GLN A 38 5.28 -5.95 2.95
N ARG A 39 6.32 -5.12 3.15
CA ARG A 39 6.79 -4.82 4.48
C ARG A 39 5.88 -3.77 5.13
N LYS A 40 5.82 -3.79 6.46
CA LYS A 40 5.04 -2.85 7.23
C LYS A 40 5.38 -1.40 6.88
N GLN A 41 6.67 -1.12 6.70
CA GLN A 41 7.14 0.22 6.34
C GLN A 41 6.63 0.67 4.98
N THR A 42 6.58 -0.24 4.00
CA THR A 42 6.08 0.07 2.66
C THR A 42 4.59 0.42 2.71
N ILE A 43 3.82 -0.35 3.48
CA ILE A 43 2.39 -0.11 3.65
C ILE A 43 2.16 1.25 4.32
N ALA A 44 2.91 1.52 5.40
CA ALA A 44 2.78 2.77 6.14
C ALA A 44 3.14 3.99 5.28
N ALA A 45 4.23 3.90 4.52
CA ALA A 45 4.66 5.00 3.65
C ALA A 45 3.65 5.26 2.54
N THR A 46 3.07 4.20 1.97
CA THR A 46 2.07 4.31 0.92
C THR A 46 0.79 4.95 1.47
N ALA A 47 0.34 4.51 2.63
CA ALA A 47 -0.85 5.07 3.28
C ALA A 47 -0.65 6.56 3.60
N TYR A 48 0.53 6.90 4.11
CA TYR A 48 0.86 8.29 4.42
C TYR A 48 0.80 9.16 3.16
N TYR A 49 1.38 8.68 2.06
CA TYR A 49 1.34 9.43 0.80
C TYR A 49 -0.09 9.64 0.31
N LEU A 50 -0.92 8.60 0.43
CA LEU A 50 -2.30 8.66 -0.04
C LEU A 50 -3.24 9.40 0.92
N GLY A 51 -2.80 9.68 2.13
CA GLY A 51 -3.59 10.39 3.12
C GLY A 51 -4.71 9.55 3.72
N ILE A 52 -4.53 8.22 3.77
CA ILE A 52 -5.51 7.30 4.36
C ILE A 52 -4.82 6.46 5.42
N SER A 53 -5.61 5.79 6.26
CA SER A 53 -5.04 4.88 7.25
C SER A 53 -4.50 3.62 6.58
N ALA A 54 -3.51 2.99 7.22
CA ALA A 54 -2.98 1.74 6.72
C ALA A 54 -4.06 0.65 6.70
N GLU A 55 -4.94 0.65 7.71
CA GLU A 55 -6.06 -0.28 7.80
C GLU A 55 -6.99 -0.17 6.60
N ASP A 56 -7.31 1.07 6.21
CA ASP A 56 -8.14 1.31 5.03
C ASP A 56 -7.42 0.89 3.75
N LEU A 57 -6.12 1.15 3.69
CA LEU A 57 -5.33 0.81 2.51
C LEU A 57 -5.29 -0.69 2.25
N VAL A 58 -5.09 -1.48 3.31
CA VAL A 58 -4.93 -2.94 3.15
C VAL A 58 -6.27 -3.68 3.12
N ALA A 59 -7.37 -3.03 3.46
CA ALA A 59 -8.68 -3.68 3.54
C ALA A 59 -9.04 -4.35 2.19
N GLY A 60 -9.38 -5.63 2.24
CA GLY A 60 -9.75 -6.40 1.07
C GLY A 60 -8.59 -6.83 0.18
N THR A 61 -7.35 -6.56 0.59
CA THR A 61 -6.16 -6.95 -0.17
C THR A 61 -5.53 -8.22 0.38
N ASP A 62 -4.57 -8.74 -0.37
CA ASP A 62 -3.80 -9.93 0.00
C ASP A 62 -2.86 -9.71 1.18
N VAL A 63 -2.66 -8.46 1.63
CA VAL A 63 -1.79 -8.15 2.78
C VAL A 63 -2.59 -7.79 4.04
N GLU A 64 -3.91 -7.76 3.97
CA GLU A 64 -4.74 -7.35 5.10
C GLU A 64 -4.50 -8.23 6.33
N GLU A 65 -4.51 -9.54 6.14
CA GLU A 65 -4.35 -10.48 7.25
C GLU A 65 -2.98 -10.35 7.91
N VAL A 66 -1.94 -10.23 7.08
CA VAL A 66 -0.57 -10.07 7.59
C VAL A 66 -0.44 -8.76 8.36
N TRP A 67 -0.99 -7.68 7.82
CA TRP A 67 -0.97 -6.38 8.49
C TRP A 67 -1.64 -6.45 9.85
N ASN A 68 -2.84 -7.04 9.91
CA ASN A 68 -3.60 -7.14 11.16
C ASN A 68 -2.87 -7.99 12.19
N ARG A 69 -2.25 -9.09 11.76
CA ARG A 69 -1.46 -9.96 12.63
C ARG A 69 -0.28 -9.21 13.23
N ASP A 70 0.47 -8.48 12.39
CA ASP A 70 1.67 -7.77 12.82
C ASP A 70 1.35 -6.61 13.75
N THR A 71 0.20 -5.96 13.58
CA THR A 71 -0.18 -4.82 14.40
C THR A 71 -0.92 -5.19 15.67
N SER A 72 -1.38 -6.42 15.80
CA SER A 72 -2.13 -6.86 16.97
C SER A 72 -1.27 -7.54 18.04
N GLU A 73 0.03 -7.64 17.83
CA GLU A 73 0.98 -8.31 18.73
C GLU A 73 1.59 -7.39 19.78
N TYR A 74 0.79 -6.54 20.37
CA TYR A 74 1.29 -5.69 21.46
C TYR A 74 0.75 -6.13 22.78
#